data_e91898385de90fba6c9bcdd5008a09d1
#
_entry.id   e91898385de90fba6c9bcdd5008a09d1
#
_cell.length_a   1.000
_cell.length_b   1.000
_cell.length_c   1.000
_cell.angle_alpha   90.00
_cell.angle_beta   90.00
_cell.angle_gamma   90.00
#
_symmetry.space_group_name_H-M   'P 1'
#
loop_
_entity.id
_entity.type
_entity.pdbx_description
1 polymer ?
#
loop_
_entity_poly.entity_id
_entity_poly.type
_entity_poly.pdbx_seq_one_letter_code
_entity_poly.pdbx_strand_id
1 'polypeptide(L)'
;TPIKSSAASDVYKRQVENTDEPDFSISEETNEEDEAYKGPVLPPYNPRLDLENYKFPSLDLLNEYEDDGPNIDMEEQNANKDRIIKVLRSFGIEISSIKASVGPTITLYEITPAEGVRISKIRNLEDDIALSLSALGIRIIAPIPGKGTIGIEVPNANPRIVPMKSILNSKKFQETTYELPVALGKTITNEVFMVDLAKAPHMLVAGATGQGKSVGLNAIVTSLLYKKHPAELKFVIVDPKKVEFAIYAPIEKHFLAKLPDGEDAIITDVTKVVQTLNSLCIEMDSRYDLLRKAGCRNIKEYNAKFINRQLNPEKGHRFMPYIVIIIDEFGDLIMTAGKEVELPICRIAQLARAVGIHAIIATQRPTTNIITGTIKANFPARVAFRVAAMMDSRTILDRSGAQQLIGKGDMLYLQGNDPVRVQCAFVDTPEVEKIANYISKQQGYTTAFMLPEYVGEESESSVGEVDMNRLDPMFEDAARLVVIHQQGSTSLIQRKFSIGYNRAGRIMDQLEKAGIVGPTQGSKARDVLCMDETDLEMKLNNLQQ
;
A
#
# COMPACT_ATOMS: atom_id res chain seq x y z
N THR A 1 -19.59 -61.64 -29.73
CA THR A 1 -19.24 -63.03 -29.38
C THR A 1 -17.77 -63.15 -29.07
N PRO A 2 -17.44 -63.73 -27.93
CA PRO A 2 -16.09 -63.76 -27.40
C PRO A 2 -15.37 -65.04 -27.84
N ILE A 3 -14.03 -64.95 -27.94
CA ILE A 3 -13.23 -66.18 -27.92
C ILE A 3 -12.16 -65.99 -26.85
N LYS A 4 -12.29 -66.84 -25.82
CA LYS A 4 -11.26 -67.20 -24.85
C LYS A 4 -10.13 -67.98 -25.55
N SER A 5 -8.89 -67.67 -25.20
CA SER A 5 -7.83 -68.69 -25.28
C SER A 5 -6.98 -68.59 -24.03
N SER A 6 -7.14 -69.64 -23.23
CA SER A 6 -6.23 -70.05 -22.16
C SER A 6 -5.05 -70.83 -22.78
N ALA A 7 -3.96 -70.76 -22.07
CA ALA A 7 -2.83 -71.65 -22.05
C ALA A 7 -1.50 -71.05 -22.41
N ALA A 8 -0.73 -70.78 -21.39
CA ALA A 8 0.66 -71.23 -21.24
C ALA A 8 1.18 -70.81 -19.85
N SER A 9 0.76 -71.58 -18.84
CA SER A 9 1.57 -71.80 -17.66
C SER A 9 2.54 -72.93 -17.93
N ASP A 10 3.63 -72.93 -17.21
CA ASP A 10 4.70 -73.93 -17.15
C ASP A 10 5.76 -73.83 -18.27
N VAL A 11 6.86 -73.33 -17.90
CA VAL A 11 8.22 -73.87 -17.93
C VAL A 11 9.19 -72.67 -17.66
N TYR A 12 9.67 -72.55 -16.45
CA TYR A 12 11.07 -72.33 -16.07
C TYR A 12 11.16 -72.18 -14.54
N LYS A 13 11.16 -73.37 -13.89
CA LYS A 13 11.87 -73.51 -12.62
C LYS A 13 13.27 -74.05 -12.96
N ARG A 14 14.27 -73.23 -12.69
CA ARG A 14 15.63 -73.56 -12.23
C ARG A 14 16.60 -72.44 -12.62
N GLN A 15 17.00 -71.63 -11.67
CA GLN A 15 18.34 -71.65 -11.06
C GLN A 15 18.42 -70.51 -10.05
N VAL A 16 18.65 -70.88 -8.81
CA VAL A 16 19.06 -70.01 -7.74
C VAL A 16 20.54 -69.80 -7.97
N GLU A 17 20.92 -68.57 -8.31
CA GLU A 17 22.27 -68.04 -8.05
C GLU A 17 22.13 -66.82 -7.17
N ASN A 18 22.74 -66.90 -5.99
CA ASN A 18 22.97 -65.81 -5.06
C ASN A 18 23.75 -64.71 -5.77
N THR A 19 23.10 -63.57 -5.98
CA THR A 19 23.80 -62.31 -6.14
C THR A 19 23.32 -61.41 -5.02
N ASP A 20 24.25 -60.98 -4.16
CA ASP A 20 24.10 -59.92 -3.18
C ASP A 20 23.80 -58.60 -3.93
N GLU A 21 22.52 -58.41 -4.25
CA GLU A 21 22.06 -57.06 -4.61
C GLU A 21 21.73 -56.29 -3.33
N PRO A 22 22.24 -55.07 -3.17
CA PRO A 22 21.90 -54.25 -2.01
C PRO A 22 20.40 -54.00 -1.98
N ASP A 23 19.82 -54.22 -0.81
CA ASP A 23 18.40 -53.99 -0.52
C ASP A 23 18.06 -52.50 -0.78
N PHE A 24 17.37 -52.23 -1.89
CA PHE A 24 16.93 -50.89 -2.24
C PHE A 24 15.55 -50.67 -1.63
N SER A 25 15.55 -50.08 -0.43
CA SER A 25 14.32 -49.59 0.20
C SER A 25 14.16 -48.11 -0.13
N ILE A 26 13.10 -47.77 -0.87
CA ILE A 26 12.63 -46.39 -0.99
C ILE A 26 11.88 -46.07 0.29
N SER A 27 12.53 -45.34 1.21
CA SER A 27 11.82 -44.66 2.27
C SER A 27 11.18 -43.40 1.65
N GLU A 28 9.87 -43.41 1.51
CA GLU A 28 9.15 -42.14 1.37
C GLU A 28 9.38 -41.39 2.67
N GLU A 29 10.26 -40.38 2.64
CA GLU A 29 10.27 -39.36 3.66
C GLU A 29 8.93 -38.62 3.53
N THR A 30 7.96 -39.05 4.33
CA THR A 30 6.78 -38.25 4.59
C THR A 30 7.26 -36.98 5.26
N ASN A 31 7.22 -35.89 4.52
CA ASN A 31 7.45 -34.58 5.10
C ASN A 31 6.45 -34.41 6.24
N GLU A 32 6.95 -34.38 7.48
CA GLU A 32 6.16 -34.10 8.69
C GLU A 32 5.50 -32.69 8.62
N GLU A 33 5.77 -31.92 7.57
CA GLU A 33 5.26 -30.56 7.37
C GLU A 33 3.77 -30.50 6.95
N ASP A 34 3.16 -31.61 6.52
CA ASP A 34 1.77 -31.66 6.02
C ASP A 34 0.74 -32.19 7.04
N GLU A 35 1.12 -32.52 8.27
CA GLU A 35 0.14 -32.87 9.28
C GLU A 35 -0.66 -31.66 9.74
N ALA A 36 -1.94 -31.62 9.36
CA ALA A 36 -2.90 -30.68 9.90
C ALA A 36 -2.88 -30.73 11.44
N TYR A 37 -2.83 -29.56 12.09
CA TYR A 37 -2.87 -29.42 13.54
C TYR A 37 -4.03 -30.23 14.16
N LYS A 38 -3.70 -31.27 14.91
CA LYS A 38 -4.64 -32.20 15.58
C LYS A 38 -4.90 -31.84 17.04
N GLY A 39 -4.75 -30.55 17.40
CA GLY A 39 -5.05 -30.08 18.77
C GLY A 39 -6.54 -30.11 19.09
N PRO A 40 -6.94 -29.77 20.35
CA PRO A 40 -8.34 -29.72 20.74
C PRO A 40 -9.13 -28.82 19.78
N VAL A 41 -10.38 -29.19 19.48
CA VAL A 41 -11.27 -28.42 18.59
C VAL A 41 -11.58 -27.08 19.29
N LEU A 42 -10.73 -26.09 19.06
CA LEU A 42 -10.93 -24.73 19.54
C LEU A 42 -11.84 -23.99 18.55
N PRO A 43 -12.62 -23.01 19.02
CA PRO A 43 -13.38 -22.17 18.12
C PRO A 43 -12.44 -21.46 17.13
N PRO A 44 -12.93 -21.04 15.96
CA PRO A 44 -12.13 -20.30 15.00
C PRO A 44 -11.37 -19.14 15.67
N TYR A 45 -10.14 -18.90 15.23
CA TYR A 45 -9.35 -17.77 15.76
C TYR A 45 -10.01 -16.45 15.36
N ASN A 46 -10.21 -15.57 16.32
CA ASN A 46 -10.71 -14.23 16.07
C ASN A 46 -9.54 -13.22 16.16
N PRO A 47 -9.08 -12.65 15.05
CA PRO A 47 -7.96 -11.70 15.07
C PRO A 47 -8.28 -10.37 15.79
N ARG A 48 -9.57 -10.10 16.07
CA ARG A 48 -10.04 -8.89 16.74
C ARG A 48 -10.08 -8.99 18.25
N LEU A 49 -9.73 -10.14 18.86
CA LEU A 49 -9.84 -10.37 20.31
C LEU A 49 -9.03 -9.37 21.13
N ASP A 50 -7.83 -8.97 20.69
CA ASP A 50 -7.00 -8.01 21.40
C ASP A 50 -7.65 -6.62 21.52
N LEU A 51 -8.53 -6.28 20.59
CA LEU A 51 -9.29 -5.03 20.53
C LEU A 51 -10.79 -5.33 20.30
N GLU A 52 -11.35 -6.26 21.07
CA GLU A 52 -12.75 -6.72 20.93
C GLU A 52 -13.76 -5.56 21.08
N ASN A 53 -13.44 -4.60 21.92
CA ASN A 53 -14.30 -3.45 22.18
C ASN A 53 -14.10 -2.28 21.20
N TYR A 54 -13.26 -2.45 20.16
CA TYR A 54 -13.04 -1.40 19.16
C TYR A 54 -14.32 -1.11 18.38
N LYS A 55 -14.70 0.16 18.34
CA LYS A 55 -15.86 0.66 17.60
C LYS A 55 -15.40 1.43 16.37
N PHE A 56 -15.95 1.06 15.22
CA PHE A 56 -15.70 1.82 14.00
C PHE A 56 -16.17 3.27 14.14
N PRO A 57 -15.51 4.22 13.45
CA PRO A 57 -15.97 5.60 13.44
C PRO A 57 -17.41 5.71 12.94
N SER A 58 -18.25 6.51 13.63
CA SER A 58 -19.62 6.76 13.19
C SER A 58 -19.66 7.82 12.08
N LEU A 59 -20.70 7.79 11.27
CA LEU A 59 -20.91 8.79 10.20
C LEU A 59 -21.16 10.21 10.75
N ASP A 60 -21.48 10.34 12.05
CA ASP A 60 -21.71 11.64 12.71
C ASP A 60 -20.42 12.45 12.90
N LEU A 61 -19.25 11.80 12.78
CA LEU A 61 -17.95 12.49 12.80
C LEU A 61 -17.70 13.30 11.52
N LEU A 62 -18.47 13.00 10.45
CA LEU A 62 -18.37 13.66 9.16
C LEU A 62 -19.43 14.74 9.04
N ASN A 63 -19.05 15.86 8.42
CA ASN A 63 -19.93 17.00 8.23
C ASN A 63 -21.05 16.69 7.23
N GLU A 64 -22.19 17.31 7.43
CA GLU A 64 -23.26 17.38 6.45
C GLU A 64 -23.05 18.64 5.60
N TYR A 65 -23.07 18.45 4.31
CA TYR A 65 -23.11 19.55 3.34
C TYR A 65 -24.52 19.56 2.78
N GLU A 66 -25.07 20.75 2.59
CA GLU A 66 -26.39 20.91 1.99
C GLU A 66 -26.40 20.22 0.63
N ASP A 67 -27.14 19.12 0.57
CA ASP A 67 -27.42 18.40 -0.68
C ASP A 67 -28.85 18.76 -1.07
N ASP A 68 -29.01 19.88 -1.77
CA ASP A 68 -30.32 20.37 -2.28
C ASP A 68 -30.97 19.37 -3.27
N GLY A 69 -30.51 18.14 -3.29
CA GLY A 69 -30.97 17.10 -4.22
C GLY A 69 -30.53 17.40 -5.68
N PRO A 70 -31.07 16.68 -6.66
CA PRO A 70 -30.77 16.93 -8.06
C PRO A 70 -31.58 18.14 -8.56
N ASN A 71 -31.27 19.35 -8.05
CA ASN A 71 -31.83 20.56 -8.65
C ASN A 71 -31.13 20.77 -10.00
N ILE A 72 -31.71 20.20 -11.04
CA ILE A 72 -31.25 20.37 -12.42
C ILE A 72 -31.75 21.74 -12.88
N ASP A 73 -30.82 22.66 -13.06
CA ASP A 73 -31.12 23.93 -13.71
C ASP A 73 -31.43 23.67 -15.21
N MET A 74 -32.70 23.50 -15.50
CA MET A 74 -33.18 23.22 -16.86
C MET A 74 -32.93 24.39 -17.81
N GLU A 75 -32.84 25.63 -17.30
CA GLU A 75 -32.55 26.81 -18.13
C GLU A 75 -31.09 26.79 -18.57
N GLU A 76 -30.16 26.52 -17.63
CA GLU A 76 -28.73 26.32 -17.93
C GLU A 76 -28.53 25.20 -18.95
N GLN A 77 -29.17 24.04 -18.74
CA GLN A 77 -29.01 22.89 -19.60
C GLN A 77 -29.53 23.15 -21.02
N ASN A 78 -30.68 23.80 -21.17
CA ASN A 78 -31.23 24.15 -22.46
C ASN A 78 -30.37 25.22 -23.16
N ALA A 79 -29.90 26.24 -22.44
CA ALA A 79 -29.03 27.26 -23.00
C ALA A 79 -27.71 26.66 -23.52
N ASN A 80 -27.08 25.77 -22.75
CA ASN A 80 -25.83 25.09 -23.13
C ASN A 80 -26.06 24.17 -24.36
N LYS A 81 -27.13 23.40 -24.36
CA LYS A 81 -27.54 22.57 -25.51
C LYS A 81 -27.66 23.42 -26.79
N ASP A 82 -28.39 24.53 -26.72
CA ASP A 82 -28.64 25.39 -27.88
C ASP A 82 -27.34 26.05 -28.38
N ARG A 83 -26.45 26.47 -27.50
CA ARG A 83 -25.13 26.98 -27.85
C ARG A 83 -24.26 25.93 -28.54
N ILE A 84 -24.20 24.70 -28.02
CA ILE A 84 -23.48 23.57 -28.63
C ILE A 84 -24.00 23.30 -30.04
N ILE A 85 -25.33 23.21 -30.20
CA ILE A 85 -25.98 22.96 -31.51
C ILE A 85 -25.64 24.11 -32.48
N LYS A 86 -25.70 25.35 -32.03
CA LYS A 86 -25.41 26.52 -32.84
C LYS A 86 -23.96 26.52 -33.35
N VAL A 87 -23.00 26.22 -32.47
CA VAL A 87 -21.58 26.13 -32.87
C VAL A 87 -21.38 25.03 -33.88
N LEU A 88 -21.84 23.82 -33.61
CA LEU A 88 -21.68 22.68 -34.53
C LEU A 88 -22.28 22.97 -35.92
N ARG A 89 -23.49 23.56 -35.97
CA ARG A 89 -24.13 23.94 -37.23
C ARG A 89 -23.35 25.04 -37.98
N SER A 90 -22.76 26.01 -37.30
CA SER A 90 -21.97 27.07 -37.95
C SER A 90 -20.72 26.51 -38.67
N PHE A 91 -20.21 25.38 -38.22
CA PHE A 91 -19.12 24.64 -38.89
C PHE A 91 -19.59 23.52 -39.81
N GLY A 92 -20.88 23.51 -40.16
CA GLY A 92 -21.46 22.55 -41.10
C GLY A 92 -21.52 21.12 -40.54
N ILE A 93 -21.70 20.98 -39.23
CA ILE A 93 -21.84 19.70 -38.53
C ILE A 93 -23.29 19.57 -38.09
N GLU A 94 -24.01 18.61 -38.67
CA GLU A 94 -25.34 18.27 -38.26
C GLU A 94 -25.33 17.14 -37.23
N ILE A 95 -26.25 17.21 -36.28
CA ILE A 95 -26.42 16.21 -35.22
C ILE A 95 -27.82 15.62 -35.27
N SER A 96 -27.92 14.31 -35.04
CA SER A 96 -29.20 13.59 -35.02
C SER A 96 -29.86 13.66 -33.66
N SER A 97 -29.10 13.61 -32.56
CA SER A 97 -29.65 13.70 -31.20
C SER A 97 -28.62 14.25 -30.22
N ILE A 98 -29.11 14.85 -29.16
CA ILE A 98 -28.31 15.30 -28.00
C ILE A 98 -29.03 14.91 -26.72
N LYS A 99 -28.29 14.28 -25.78
CA LYS A 99 -28.76 13.90 -24.47
C LYS A 99 -27.85 14.49 -23.41
N ALA A 100 -28.40 15.12 -22.39
CA ALA A 100 -27.64 15.63 -21.26
C ALA A 100 -27.73 14.69 -20.06
N SER A 101 -26.58 14.42 -19.41
CA SER A 101 -26.48 13.72 -18.12
C SER A 101 -25.79 14.64 -17.14
N VAL A 102 -26.53 15.13 -16.14
CA VAL A 102 -26.05 16.11 -15.16
C VAL A 102 -25.36 15.39 -14.01
N GLY A 103 -24.05 15.62 -13.87
CA GLY A 103 -23.24 15.13 -12.75
C GLY A 103 -23.06 16.18 -11.65
N PRO A 104 -22.28 15.87 -10.61
CA PRO A 104 -22.08 16.78 -9.48
C PRO A 104 -21.34 18.07 -9.88
N THR A 105 -20.37 17.99 -10.77
CA THR A 105 -19.51 19.12 -11.15
C THR A 105 -19.52 19.43 -12.64
N ILE A 106 -19.91 18.47 -13.45
CA ILE A 106 -19.99 18.59 -14.90
C ILE A 106 -21.28 17.99 -15.43
N THR A 107 -21.71 18.47 -16.60
CA THR A 107 -22.76 17.84 -17.41
C THR A 107 -22.14 17.21 -18.66
N LEU A 108 -22.47 15.96 -18.93
CA LEU A 108 -22.10 15.25 -20.15
C LEU A 108 -23.22 15.43 -21.19
N TYR A 109 -22.90 16.12 -22.29
CA TYR A 109 -23.73 16.16 -23.49
C TYR A 109 -23.32 15.06 -24.46
N GLU A 110 -24.12 14.02 -24.55
CA GLU A 110 -23.91 12.89 -25.47
C GLU A 110 -24.58 13.22 -26.79
N ILE A 111 -23.78 13.29 -27.86
CA ILE A 111 -24.20 13.73 -29.19
C ILE A 111 -24.09 12.58 -30.18
N THR A 112 -25.14 12.36 -30.96
CA THR A 112 -25.08 11.48 -32.13
C THR A 112 -24.91 12.34 -33.37
N PRO A 113 -23.75 12.30 -34.05
CA PRO A 113 -23.55 13.04 -35.28
C PRO A 113 -24.41 12.45 -36.42
N ALA A 114 -24.76 13.28 -37.39
CA ALA A 114 -25.40 12.81 -38.61
C ALA A 114 -24.43 11.93 -39.44
N GLU A 115 -24.98 11.13 -40.35
CA GLU A 115 -24.18 10.28 -41.23
C GLU A 115 -23.18 11.10 -42.07
N GLY A 116 -21.95 10.57 -42.22
CA GLY A 116 -20.90 11.23 -42.98
C GLY A 116 -20.09 12.28 -42.21
N VAL A 117 -20.43 12.61 -40.98
CA VAL A 117 -19.66 13.55 -40.15
C VAL A 117 -18.40 12.89 -39.61
N ARG A 118 -17.23 13.49 -39.91
CA ARG A 118 -15.95 13.01 -39.38
C ARG A 118 -15.78 13.44 -37.92
N ILE A 119 -15.48 12.48 -37.03
CA ILE A 119 -15.26 12.71 -35.60
C ILE A 119 -14.15 13.75 -35.32
N SER A 120 -13.09 13.76 -36.15
CA SER A 120 -12.00 14.72 -36.02
C SER A 120 -12.43 16.18 -36.16
N LYS A 121 -13.45 16.47 -36.99
CA LYS A 121 -14.02 17.82 -37.10
C LYS A 121 -14.61 18.30 -35.80
N ILE A 122 -15.36 17.46 -35.08
CA ILE A 122 -15.96 17.81 -33.80
C ILE A 122 -14.89 18.00 -32.73
N ARG A 123 -13.90 17.12 -32.71
CA ARG A 123 -12.79 17.20 -31.73
C ARG A 123 -12.00 18.51 -31.85
N ASN A 124 -11.81 19.00 -33.09
CA ASN A 124 -11.05 20.23 -33.33
C ASN A 124 -11.83 21.51 -32.96
N LEU A 125 -13.13 21.41 -32.64
CA LEU A 125 -13.96 22.53 -32.22
C LEU A 125 -14.03 22.69 -30.69
N GLU A 126 -13.17 22.02 -29.96
CA GLU A 126 -13.16 22.06 -28.49
C GLU A 126 -13.06 23.49 -27.96
N ASP A 127 -12.10 24.28 -28.48
CA ASP A 127 -11.90 25.66 -28.07
C ASP A 127 -13.07 26.58 -28.51
N ASP A 128 -13.64 26.36 -29.70
CA ASP A 128 -14.79 27.15 -30.19
C ASP A 128 -16.04 26.90 -29.34
N ILE A 129 -16.28 25.65 -28.96
CA ILE A 129 -17.39 25.27 -28.11
C ILE A 129 -17.17 25.83 -26.68
N ALA A 130 -15.95 25.73 -26.14
CA ALA A 130 -15.60 26.27 -24.83
C ALA A 130 -15.84 27.79 -24.78
N LEU A 131 -15.41 28.52 -25.82
CA LEU A 131 -15.62 29.95 -25.96
C LEU A 131 -17.13 30.30 -26.00
N SER A 132 -17.89 29.58 -26.81
CA SER A 132 -19.34 29.82 -26.92
C SER A 132 -20.10 29.58 -25.62
N LEU A 133 -19.65 28.59 -24.83
CA LEU A 133 -20.23 28.26 -23.53
C LEU A 133 -19.71 29.17 -22.40
N SER A 134 -18.72 30.02 -22.69
CA SER A 134 -17.99 30.79 -21.66
C SER A 134 -17.44 29.90 -20.54
N ALA A 135 -17.06 28.66 -20.88
CA ALA A 135 -16.59 27.66 -19.95
C ALA A 135 -15.06 27.74 -19.80
N LEU A 136 -14.56 27.56 -18.58
CA LEU A 136 -13.11 27.58 -18.28
C LEU A 136 -12.35 26.40 -18.91
N GLY A 137 -13.05 25.44 -19.46
CA GLY A 137 -12.53 24.26 -20.16
C GLY A 137 -13.65 23.26 -20.38
N ILE A 138 -13.64 22.63 -21.52
CA ILE A 138 -14.49 21.49 -21.85
C ILE A 138 -13.59 20.31 -22.18
N ARG A 139 -14.16 19.12 -22.24
CA ARG A 139 -13.42 17.94 -22.70
C ARG A 139 -14.30 17.16 -23.68
N ILE A 140 -13.74 16.84 -24.84
CA ILE A 140 -14.44 16.06 -25.85
C ILE A 140 -13.95 14.61 -25.83
N ILE A 141 -14.89 13.67 -25.59
CA ILE A 141 -14.65 12.22 -25.67
C ILE A 141 -15.23 11.73 -26.98
N ALA A 142 -14.36 11.39 -27.91
CA ALA A 142 -14.80 11.05 -29.26
C ALA A 142 -14.03 9.85 -29.83
N PRO A 143 -14.65 8.67 -29.95
CA PRO A 143 -16.00 8.32 -29.47
C PRO A 143 -16.06 8.03 -27.95
N ILE A 144 -17.26 7.98 -27.37
CA ILE A 144 -17.46 7.43 -26.03
C ILE A 144 -17.19 5.92 -26.10
N PRO A 145 -16.35 5.34 -25.21
CA PRO A 145 -16.06 3.90 -25.22
C PRO A 145 -17.33 3.06 -25.13
N GLY A 146 -17.46 2.10 -26.03
CA GLY A 146 -18.63 1.21 -26.10
C GLY A 146 -19.92 1.83 -26.66
N LYS A 147 -19.89 3.12 -27.07
CA LYS A 147 -21.02 3.82 -27.70
C LYS A 147 -20.58 4.45 -29.02
N GLY A 148 -21.49 4.54 -29.97
CA GLY A 148 -21.27 5.23 -31.25
C GLY A 148 -21.48 6.75 -31.17
N THR A 149 -21.39 7.34 -30.00
CA THR A 149 -21.70 8.73 -29.70
C THR A 149 -20.45 9.50 -29.27
N ILE A 150 -20.56 10.83 -29.28
CA ILE A 150 -19.51 11.75 -28.86
C ILE A 150 -19.98 12.44 -27.56
N GLY A 151 -19.11 12.48 -26.55
CA GLY A 151 -19.38 13.18 -25.31
C GLY A 151 -18.71 14.55 -25.28
N ILE A 152 -19.46 15.57 -24.88
CA ILE A 152 -18.91 16.90 -24.54
C ILE A 152 -19.18 17.09 -23.04
N GLU A 153 -18.11 17.14 -22.27
CA GLU A 153 -18.17 17.40 -20.82
C GLU A 153 -18.04 18.90 -20.58
N VAL A 154 -19.09 19.48 -19.99
CA VAL A 154 -19.18 20.93 -19.72
C VAL A 154 -19.25 21.15 -18.22
N PRO A 155 -18.43 22.04 -17.64
CA PRO A 155 -18.55 22.42 -16.24
C PRO A 155 -19.92 23.00 -15.91
N ASN A 156 -20.50 22.57 -14.78
CA ASN A 156 -21.72 23.17 -14.25
C ASN A 156 -21.42 24.59 -13.72
N ALA A 157 -22.34 25.53 -13.85
CA ALA A 157 -22.21 26.87 -13.30
C ALA A 157 -22.06 26.83 -11.77
N ASN A 158 -22.81 25.93 -11.13
CA ASN A 158 -22.78 25.71 -9.68
C ASN A 158 -22.34 24.26 -9.37
N PRO A 159 -21.02 23.98 -9.35
CA PRO A 159 -20.52 22.64 -9.05
C PRO A 159 -20.77 22.29 -7.59
N ARG A 160 -21.27 21.06 -7.35
CA ARG A 160 -21.59 20.55 -6.01
C ARG A 160 -20.45 19.75 -5.42
N ILE A 161 -20.28 19.88 -4.11
CA ILE A 161 -19.38 19.03 -3.33
C ILE A 161 -19.97 17.62 -3.26
N VAL A 162 -19.12 16.60 -3.32
CA VAL A 162 -19.48 15.19 -3.07
C VAL A 162 -19.03 14.86 -1.64
N PRO A 163 -19.90 14.89 -0.62
CA PRO A 163 -19.49 14.66 0.76
C PRO A 163 -19.02 13.22 0.97
N MET A 164 -17.94 13.00 1.71
CA MET A 164 -17.49 11.66 2.10
C MET A 164 -18.57 10.90 2.86
N LYS A 165 -19.33 11.58 3.71
CA LYS A 165 -20.48 11.02 4.44
C LYS A 165 -21.47 10.32 3.51
N SER A 166 -21.84 10.97 2.39
CA SER A 166 -22.80 10.41 1.43
C SER A 166 -22.28 9.15 0.72
N ILE A 167 -20.97 9.09 0.48
CA ILE A 167 -20.33 7.94 -0.17
C ILE A 167 -20.26 6.76 0.79
N LEU A 168 -19.79 7.00 2.02
CA LEU A 168 -19.69 5.96 3.05
C LEU A 168 -21.07 5.42 3.46
N ASN A 169 -22.10 6.27 3.48
CA ASN A 169 -23.48 5.87 3.78
C ASN A 169 -24.18 5.13 2.62
N SER A 170 -23.58 5.09 1.45
CA SER A 170 -24.19 4.43 0.29
C SER A 170 -24.30 2.92 0.50
N LYS A 171 -25.41 2.32 -0.01
CA LYS A 171 -25.59 0.87 0.01
C LYS A 171 -24.42 0.13 -0.62
N LYS A 172 -23.87 0.66 -1.72
CA LYS A 172 -22.71 0.08 -2.42
C LYS A 172 -21.47 -0.04 -1.53
N PHE A 173 -21.20 0.96 -0.67
CA PHE A 173 -20.08 0.92 0.27
C PHE A 173 -20.40 0.02 1.48
N GLN A 174 -21.60 0.11 2.02
CA GLN A 174 -21.97 -0.65 3.21
C GLN A 174 -22.02 -2.17 2.97
N GLU A 175 -22.52 -2.60 1.82
CA GLU A 175 -22.67 -4.02 1.46
C GLU A 175 -21.47 -4.58 0.66
N THR A 176 -20.40 -3.80 0.46
CA THR A 176 -19.27 -4.26 -0.34
C THR A 176 -18.55 -5.46 0.29
N THR A 177 -18.17 -6.40 -0.57
CA THR A 177 -17.35 -7.57 -0.23
C THR A 177 -15.86 -7.38 -0.57
N TYR A 178 -15.45 -6.14 -0.89
CA TYR A 178 -14.06 -5.83 -1.20
C TYR A 178 -13.15 -6.03 0.00
N GLU A 179 -11.94 -6.53 -0.26
CA GLU A 179 -10.95 -6.72 0.81
C GLU A 179 -10.43 -5.37 1.34
N LEU A 180 -10.13 -4.43 0.46
CA LEU A 180 -9.68 -3.08 0.79
C LEU A 180 -10.51 -2.06 0.01
N PRO A 181 -11.75 -1.77 0.45
CA PRO A 181 -12.63 -0.85 -0.26
C PRO A 181 -12.16 0.59 -0.13
N VAL A 182 -11.86 1.21 -1.25
CA VAL A 182 -11.51 2.61 -1.37
C VAL A 182 -12.61 3.32 -2.12
N ALA A 183 -13.33 4.20 -1.44
CA ALA A 183 -14.38 5.03 -2.01
C ALA A 183 -13.77 6.34 -2.52
N LEU A 184 -13.68 6.49 -3.82
CA LEU A 184 -13.01 7.63 -4.44
C LEU A 184 -13.94 8.83 -4.69
N GLY A 185 -15.24 8.60 -4.86
CA GLY A 185 -16.20 9.68 -5.12
C GLY A 185 -17.40 9.28 -5.94
N LYS A 186 -17.90 10.19 -6.79
CA LYS A 186 -19.02 9.94 -7.73
C LYS A 186 -18.57 10.15 -9.17
N THR A 187 -19.09 9.30 -10.06
CA THR A 187 -18.96 9.47 -11.51
C THR A 187 -19.80 10.63 -12.02
N ILE A 188 -19.63 10.95 -13.29
CA ILE A 188 -20.48 11.94 -13.99
C ILE A 188 -21.97 11.55 -14.05
N THR A 189 -22.29 10.26 -13.83
CA THR A 189 -23.66 9.75 -13.74
C THR A 189 -24.19 9.69 -12.31
N ASN A 190 -23.53 10.35 -11.36
CA ASN A 190 -23.84 10.36 -9.93
C ASN A 190 -23.72 9.00 -9.23
N GLU A 191 -23.10 8.00 -9.85
CA GLU A 191 -22.88 6.71 -9.24
C GLU A 191 -21.66 6.73 -8.31
N VAL A 192 -21.77 6.09 -7.16
CA VAL A 192 -20.63 5.92 -6.25
C VAL A 192 -19.52 5.12 -6.95
N PHE A 193 -18.35 5.72 -7.04
CA PHE A 193 -17.16 5.10 -7.60
C PHE A 193 -16.22 4.63 -6.49
N MET A 194 -15.99 3.33 -6.46
CA MET A 194 -15.11 2.70 -5.47
C MET A 194 -14.31 1.56 -6.11
N VAL A 195 -13.14 1.33 -5.59
CA VAL A 195 -12.21 0.30 -6.06
C VAL A 195 -11.76 -0.58 -4.90
N ASP A 196 -11.38 -1.81 -5.22
CA ASP A 196 -10.72 -2.71 -4.27
C ASP A 196 -9.20 -2.59 -4.43
N LEU A 197 -8.52 -1.99 -3.46
CA LEU A 197 -7.07 -1.82 -3.49
C LEU A 197 -6.35 -3.17 -3.53
N ALA A 198 -6.94 -4.25 -3.01
CA ALA A 198 -6.36 -5.59 -3.11
C ALA A 198 -6.36 -6.13 -4.56
N LYS A 199 -7.30 -5.67 -5.40
CA LYS A 199 -7.37 -6.01 -6.84
C LYS A 199 -6.59 -5.02 -7.71
N ALA A 200 -6.56 -3.74 -7.32
CA ALA A 200 -5.72 -2.70 -7.89
C ALA A 200 -4.54 -2.43 -6.93
N PRO A 201 -3.54 -3.31 -6.87
CA PRO A 201 -2.67 -3.48 -5.70
C PRO A 201 -1.81 -2.26 -5.40
N HIS A 202 -1.52 -1.45 -6.41
CA HIS A 202 -0.66 -0.28 -6.27
C HIS A 202 -1.25 0.87 -7.08
N MET A 203 -1.27 2.05 -6.47
CA MET A 203 -1.91 3.22 -7.03
C MET A 203 -0.94 4.39 -7.13
N LEU A 204 -0.87 5.01 -8.29
CA LEU A 204 -0.18 6.27 -8.52
C LEU A 204 -1.21 7.40 -8.49
N VAL A 205 -0.96 8.41 -7.67
CA VAL A 205 -1.81 9.60 -7.54
C VAL A 205 -1.01 10.84 -7.89
N ALA A 206 -1.44 11.60 -8.87
CA ALA A 206 -0.71 12.82 -9.24
C ALA A 206 -1.66 13.99 -9.53
N GLY A 207 -1.18 15.20 -9.35
CA GLY A 207 -1.93 16.42 -9.61
C GLY A 207 -1.21 17.66 -9.14
N ALA A 208 -1.52 18.82 -9.72
CA ALA A 208 -0.94 20.09 -9.31
C ALA A 208 -1.38 20.47 -7.88
N THR A 209 -0.62 21.36 -7.25
CA THR A 209 -0.91 21.85 -5.90
C THR A 209 -2.32 22.47 -5.83
N GLY A 210 -3.08 22.14 -4.79
CA GLY A 210 -4.42 22.67 -4.57
C GLY A 210 -5.52 22.07 -5.46
N GLN A 211 -5.23 21.03 -6.25
CA GLN A 211 -6.21 20.42 -7.17
C GLN A 211 -6.98 19.25 -6.57
N GLY A 212 -6.71 18.86 -5.31
CA GLY A 212 -7.46 17.84 -4.58
C GLY A 212 -6.65 16.57 -4.24
N LYS A 213 -5.34 16.51 -4.52
CA LYS A 213 -4.49 15.35 -4.22
C LYS A 213 -4.58 14.91 -2.75
N SER A 214 -4.38 15.84 -1.82
CA SER A 214 -4.42 15.55 -0.37
C SER A 214 -5.81 15.13 0.09
N VAL A 215 -6.87 15.76 -0.43
CA VAL A 215 -8.26 15.35 -0.17
C VAL A 215 -8.50 13.94 -0.68
N GLY A 216 -7.99 13.59 -1.86
CA GLY A 216 -8.09 12.24 -2.41
C GLY A 216 -7.39 11.18 -1.57
N LEU A 217 -6.19 11.48 -1.08
CA LEU A 217 -5.46 10.60 -0.17
C LEU A 217 -6.19 10.44 1.17
N ASN A 218 -6.72 11.53 1.73
CA ASN A 218 -7.56 11.48 2.93
C ASN A 218 -8.84 10.67 2.71
N ALA A 219 -9.49 10.78 1.55
CA ALA A 219 -10.66 9.97 1.21
C ALA A 219 -10.32 8.47 1.17
N ILE A 220 -9.14 8.11 0.65
CA ILE A 220 -8.65 6.72 0.64
C ILE A 220 -8.46 6.20 2.07
N VAL A 221 -7.72 6.93 2.90
CA VAL A 221 -7.46 6.54 4.29
C VAL A 221 -8.77 6.43 5.07
N THR A 222 -9.63 7.45 4.97
CA THR A 222 -10.94 7.47 5.64
C THR A 222 -11.80 6.26 5.24
N SER A 223 -11.85 5.92 3.94
CA SER A 223 -12.59 4.73 3.47
C SER A 223 -12.13 3.46 4.19
N LEU A 224 -10.83 3.29 4.33
CA LEU A 224 -10.24 2.11 4.97
C LEU A 224 -10.47 2.10 6.48
N LEU A 225 -10.37 3.26 7.17
CA LEU A 225 -10.63 3.38 8.61
C LEU A 225 -12.09 3.08 8.97
N TYR A 226 -13.05 3.40 8.08
CA TYR A 226 -14.47 3.08 8.29
C TYR A 226 -14.84 1.63 8.01
N LYS A 227 -13.97 0.85 7.37
CA LYS A 227 -14.30 -0.53 6.96
C LYS A 227 -13.40 -1.61 7.54
N LYS A 228 -12.18 -1.26 7.94
CA LYS A 228 -11.20 -2.24 8.43
C LYS A 228 -10.90 -2.07 9.91
N HIS A 229 -10.82 -3.21 10.60
CA HIS A 229 -10.42 -3.26 12.00
C HIS A 229 -8.89 -3.09 12.13
N PRO A 230 -8.37 -2.50 13.23
CA PRO A 230 -6.92 -2.35 13.45
C PRO A 230 -6.13 -3.67 13.34
N ALA A 231 -6.74 -4.80 13.69
CA ALA A 231 -6.12 -6.11 13.54
C ALA A 231 -5.97 -6.57 12.08
N GLU A 232 -6.75 -6.00 11.16
CA GLU A 232 -6.82 -6.43 9.75
C GLU A 232 -6.01 -5.55 8.81
N LEU A 233 -5.67 -4.33 9.24
CA LEU A 233 -5.02 -3.31 8.42
C LEU A 233 -4.00 -2.51 9.21
N LYS A 234 -2.85 -2.27 8.57
CA LYS A 234 -1.82 -1.35 9.05
C LYS A 234 -1.41 -0.38 7.94
N PHE A 235 -1.06 0.85 8.34
CA PHE A 235 -0.53 1.86 7.44
C PHE A 235 0.94 2.12 7.71
N VAL A 236 1.70 2.32 6.66
CA VAL A 236 3.03 2.95 6.68
C VAL A 236 2.89 4.27 5.97
N ILE A 237 3.00 5.38 6.70
CA ILE A 237 2.76 6.71 6.16
C ILE A 237 4.07 7.48 6.10
N VAL A 238 4.38 7.97 4.90
CA VAL A 238 5.58 8.76 4.61
C VAL A 238 5.16 10.15 4.16
N ASP A 239 5.54 11.16 4.96
CA ASP A 239 5.26 12.58 4.69
C ASP A 239 6.55 13.41 4.84
N PRO A 240 7.35 13.55 3.78
CA PRO A 240 8.61 14.29 3.84
C PRO A 240 8.43 15.78 4.19
N LYS A 241 7.24 16.33 3.95
CA LYS A 241 6.93 17.74 4.18
C LYS A 241 6.40 18.02 5.58
N LYS A 242 6.02 17.01 6.36
CA LYS A 242 5.48 17.12 7.73
C LYS A 242 4.19 17.94 7.84
N VAL A 243 3.36 17.96 6.81
CA VAL A 243 2.19 18.85 6.73
C VAL A 243 0.88 18.07 6.61
N GLU A 244 0.81 17.12 5.69
CA GLU A 244 -0.46 16.53 5.25
C GLU A 244 -0.95 15.40 6.17
N PHE A 245 -0.03 14.55 6.65
CA PHE A 245 -0.36 13.30 7.36
C PHE A 245 -0.05 13.31 8.85
N ALA A 246 0.47 14.39 9.42
CA ALA A 246 0.70 14.51 10.87
C ALA A 246 -0.58 14.28 11.69
N ILE A 247 -1.75 14.57 11.10
CA ILE A 247 -3.08 14.37 11.70
C ILE A 247 -3.39 12.90 12.03
N TYR A 248 -2.70 11.94 11.40
CA TYR A 248 -2.87 10.50 11.66
C TYR A 248 -1.95 9.96 12.76
N ALA A 249 -1.01 10.74 13.28
CA ALA A 249 -0.13 10.30 14.37
C ALA A 249 -0.91 9.75 15.61
N PRO A 250 -2.06 10.30 16.02
CA PRO A 250 -2.80 9.80 17.16
C PRO A 250 -3.28 8.34 17.03
N ILE A 251 -3.44 7.81 15.81
CA ILE A 251 -3.88 6.41 15.60
C ILE A 251 -2.71 5.42 15.58
N GLU A 252 -1.52 5.81 16.01
CA GLU A 252 -0.30 5.00 15.99
C GLU A 252 -0.52 3.60 16.55
N LYS A 253 -1.06 3.52 17.78
CA LYS A 253 -1.27 2.25 18.47
C LYS A 253 -2.38 1.38 17.90
N HIS A 254 -3.12 1.87 16.91
CA HIS A 254 -4.20 1.13 16.26
C HIS A 254 -3.80 0.68 14.86
N PHE A 255 -3.41 1.63 14.03
CA PHE A 255 -3.29 1.40 12.59
C PHE A 255 -1.89 1.60 12.03
N LEU A 256 -0.93 2.21 12.74
CA LEU A 256 0.35 2.51 12.13
C LEU A 256 1.38 1.40 12.34
N ALA A 257 2.25 1.25 11.35
CA ALA A 257 3.40 0.38 11.38
C ALA A 257 4.69 1.22 11.25
N LYS A 258 5.70 0.90 12.06
CA LYS A 258 6.99 1.61 12.07
C LYS A 258 8.15 0.69 12.35
N LEU A 259 9.37 1.19 12.16
CA LEU A 259 10.59 0.50 12.59
C LEU A 259 10.69 0.46 14.11
N PRO A 260 11.35 -0.55 14.69
CA PRO A 260 11.54 -0.66 16.15
C PRO A 260 12.26 0.54 16.75
N ASP A 261 13.22 1.13 16.05
CA ASP A 261 13.99 2.30 16.47
C ASP A 261 13.36 3.64 16.04
N GLY A 262 12.16 3.61 15.45
CA GLY A 262 11.46 4.80 14.97
C GLY A 262 10.78 5.53 16.13
N GLU A 263 11.14 6.79 16.37
CA GLU A 263 10.46 7.66 17.36
C GLU A 263 9.06 8.02 16.87
N ASP A 264 8.96 8.48 15.61
CA ASP A 264 7.72 8.94 14.99
C ASP A 264 7.05 7.85 14.16
N ALA A 265 5.72 7.74 14.26
CA ALA A 265 4.93 6.82 13.45
C ALA A 265 4.71 7.32 12.01
N ILE A 266 4.74 8.64 11.79
CA ILE A 266 4.75 9.25 10.46
C ILE A 266 6.20 9.48 10.07
N ILE A 267 6.62 8.87 8.98
CA ILE A 267 8.02 8.87 8.57
C ILE A 267 8.32 10.11 7.73
N THR A 268 9.23 10.94 8.21
CA THR A 268 9.56 12.23 7.59
C THR A 268 11.00 12.34 7.09
N ASP A 269 11.90 11.56 7.65
CA ASP A 269 13.32 11.52 7.28
C ASP A 269 13.58 10.54 6.15
N VAL A 270 14.33 10.96 5.12
CA VAL A 270 14.58 10.18 3.90
C VAL A 270 15.35 8.90 4.19
N THR A 271 16.31 8.93 5.11
CA THR A 271 17.10 7.74 5.49
C THR A 271 16.17 6.70 6.15
N LYS A 272 15.29 7.15 7.06
CA LYS A 272 14.29 6.28 7.68
C LYS A 272 13.28 5.74 6.67
N VAL A 273 12.94 6.50 5.63
CA VAL A 273 12.10 6.02 4.51
C VAL A 273 12.79 4.86 3.80
N VAL A 274 14.06 5.00 3.43
CA VAL A 274 14.83 3.94 2.77
C VAL A 274 14.89 2.67 3.65
N GLN A 275 15.20 2.84 4.93
CA GLN A 275 15.23 1.74 5.91
C GLN A 275 13.85 1.05 6.02
N THR A 276 12.77 1.82 6.10
CA THR A 276 11.40 1.29 6.19
C THR A 276 11.00 0.52 4.93
N LEU A 277 11.33 1.03 3.75
CA LEU A 277 11.02 0.35 2.49
C LEU A 277 11.77 -0.98 2.36
N ASN A 278 13.04 -1.02 2.78
CA ASN A 278 13.81 -2.26 2.81
C ASN A 278 13.29 -3.24 3.87
N SER A 279 12.90 -2.75 5.05
CA SER A 279 12.23 -3.54 6.07
C SER A 279 10.92 -4.15 5.56
N LEU A 280 10.14 -3.40 4.79
CA LEU A 280 8.93 -3.93 4.13
C LEU A 280 9.24 -5.01 3.08
N CYS A 281 10.39 -4.93 2.41
CA CYS A 281 10.85 -6.02 1.55
C CYS A 281 11.16 -7.29 2.36
N ILE A 282 11.77 -7.16 3.55
CA ILE A 282 12.00 -8.29 4.46
C ILE A 282 10.68 -8.88 4.96
N GLU A 283 9.74 -8.04 5.38
CA GLU A 283 8.39 -8.49 5.78
C GLU A 283 7.69 -9.22 4.63
N MET A 284 7.81 -8.70 3.40
CA MET A 284 7.27 -9.33 2.21
C MET A 284 7.85 -10.74 1.99
N ASP A 285 9.16 -10.89 2.07
CA ASP A 285 9.84 -12.18 1.91
C ASP A 285 9.45 -13.16 3.02
N SER A 286 9.40 -12.70 4.27
CA SER A 286 8.93 -13.49 5.41
C SER A 286 7.50 -13.99 5.21
N ARG A 287 6.61 -13.14 4.69
CA ARG A 287 5.22 -13.53 4.36
C ARG A 287 5.17 -14.56 3.24
N TYR A 288 6.02 -14.45 2.23
CA TYR A 288 6.12 -15.47 1.18
C TYR A 288 6.54 -16.83 1.73
N ASP A 289 7.50 -16.86 2.66
CA ASP A 289 7.91 -18.08 3.33
C ASP A 289 6.75 -18.72 4.11
N LEU A 290 5.95 -17.90 4.80
CA LEU A 290 4.76 -18.39 5.50
C LEU A 290 3.68 -18.90 4.53
N LEU A 291 3.46 -18.22 3.40
CA LEU A 291 2.54 -18.69 2.36
C LEU A 291 2.99 -20.05 1.79
N ARG A 292 4.30 -20.19 1.50
CA ARG A 292 4.88 -21.43 0.99
C ARG A 292 4.71 -22.57 1.97
N LYS A 293 5.06 -22.37 3.26
CA LYS A 293 4.88 -23.37 4.32
C LYS A 293 3.42 -23.79 4.51
N ALA A 294 2.48 -22.88 4.30
CA ALA A 294 1.05 -23.12 4.41
C ALA A 294 0.40 -23.68 3.12
N GLY A 295 1.15 -23.81 2.02
CA GLY A 295 0.60 -24.21 0.72
C GLY A 295 -0.49 -23.25 0.21
N CYS A 296 -0.32 -21.93 0.44
CA CYS A 296 -1.29 -20.90 0.05
C CYS A 296 -0.74 -19.99 -1.05
N ARG A 297 -1.62 -19.50 -1.93
CA ARG A 297 -1.23 -18.62 -3.05
C ARG A 297 -1.28 -17.14 -2.70
N ASN A 298 -2.06 -16.77 -1.69
CA ASN A 298 -2.28 -15.39 -1.30
C ASN A 298 -2.66 -15.27 0.19
N ILE A 299 -2.56 -14.04 0.69
CA ILE A 299 -2.87 -13.70 2.09
C ILE A 299 -4.30 -14.07 2.51
N LYS A 300 -5.28 -13.98 1.60
CA LYS A 300 -6.68 -14.29 1.90
C LYS A 300 -6.86 -15.78 2.21
N GLU A 301 -6.29 -16.65 1.37
CA GLU A 301 -6.29 -18.10 1.61
C GLU A 301 -5.56 -18.46 2.90
N TYR A 302 -4.40 -17.84 3.12
CA TYR A 302 -3.60 -18.06 4.32
C TYR A 302 -4.33 -17.64 5.59
N ASN A 303 -4.87 -16.43 5.63
CA ASN A 303 -5.61 -15.93 6.79
C ASN A 303 -6.87 -16.77 7.06
N ALA A 304 -7.55 -17.25 6.01
CA ALA A 304 -8.69 -18.18 6.16
C ALA A 304 -8.25 -19.50 6.82
N LYS A 305 -7.13 -20.11 6.40
CA LYS A 305 -6.56 -21.30 7.04
C LYS A 305 -6.16 -21.02 8.50
N PHE A 306 -5.53 -19.86 8.76
CA PHE A 306 -5.14 -19.48 10.12
C PHE A 306 -6.34 -19.28 11.04
N ILE A 307 -7.38 -18.58 10.59
CA ILE A 307 -8.64 -18.41 11.33
C ILE A 307 -9.28 -19.76 11.65
N ASN A 308 -9.28 -20.68 10.70
CA ASN A 308 -9.81 -22.03 10.88
C ASN A 308 -8.89 -22.97 11.69
N ARG A 309 -7.82 -22.46 12.30
CA ARG A 309 -6.88 -23.22 13.14
C ARG A 309 -6.16 -24.36 12.39
N GLN A 310 -5.99 -24.21 11.06
CA GLN A 310 -5.30 -25.19 10.22
C GLN A 310 -3.78 -24.96 10.16
N LEU A 311 -3.29 -23.85 10.74
CA LEU A 311 -1.87 -23.49 10.79
C LEU A 311 -1.39 -23.42 12.24
N ASN A 312 -0.23 -24.02 12.52
CA ASN A 312 0.32 -24.07 13.88
C ASN A 312 1.13 -22.80 14.20
N PRO A 313 0.72 -21.97 15.21
CA PRO A 313 1.49 -20.79 15.64
C PRO A 313 2.90 -21.12 16.14
N GLU A 314 3.15 -22.30 16.73
CA GLU A 314 4.49 -22.72 17.20
C GLU A 314 5.49 -22.88 16.05
N LYS A 315 5.00 -23.17 14.84
CA LYS A 315 5.82 -23.19 13.61
C LYS A 315 6.01 -21.79 12.99
N GLY A 316 5.68 -20.73 13.72
CA GLY A 316 5.84 -19.33 13.33
C GLY A 316 4.68 -18.76 12.51
N HIS A 317 3.59 -19.51 12.31
CA HIS A 317 2.41 -18.98 11.64
C HIS A 317 1.70 -17.93 12.50
N ARG A 318 1.27 -16.85 11.87
CA ARG A 318 0.58 -15.73 12.50
C ARG A 318 -0.49 -15.17 11.57
N PHE A 319 -1.50 -14.52 12.11
CA PHE A 319 -2.43 -13.74 11.30
C PHE A 319 -1.70 -12.57 10.64
N MET A 320 -1.91 -12.35 9.36
CA MET A 320 -1.26 -11.29 8.60
C MET A 320 -2.23 -10.15 8.31
N PRO A 321 -2.09 -8.97 8.93
CA PRO A 321 -2.84 -7.79 8.51
C PRO A 321 -2.39 -7.34 7.11
N TYR A 322 -3.30 -6.71 6.36
CA TYR A 322 -2.90 -5.95 5.17
C TYR A 322 -2.02 -4.77 5.59
N ILE A 323 -1.07 -4.41 4.75
CA ILE A 323 -0.23 -3.21 4.95
C ILE A 323 -0.43 -2.29 3.75
N VAL A 324 -0.80 -1.04 4.00
CA VAL A 324 -0.94 0.00 2.98
C VAL A 324 0.12 1.07 3.21
N ILE A 325 1.03 1.18 2.27
CA ILE A 325 2.07 2.20 2.23
C ILE A 325 1.50 3.44 1.55
N ILE A 326 1.62 4.61 2.15
CA ILE A 326 1.18 5.88 1.59
C ILE A 326 2.35 6.84 1.59
N ILE A 327 2.71 7.33 0.42
CA ILE A 327 3.78 8.33 0.22
C ILE A 327 3.17 9.58 -0.37
N ASP A 328 3.17 10.70 0.38
CA ASP A 328 2.54 11.95 -0.04
C ASP A 328 3.26 12.64 -1.20
N GLU A 329 4.59 12.71 -1.15
CA GLU A 329 5.38 13.34 -2.20
C GLU A 329 6.58 12.46 -2.60
N PHE A 330 6.33 11.57 -3.53
CA PHE A 330 7.34 10.64 -4.05
C PHE A 330 8.46 11.37 -4.79
N GLY A 331 8.14 12.52 -5.39
CA GLY A 331 9.12 13.34 -6.11
C GLY A 331 10.25 13.82 -5.23
N ASP A 332 9.96 14.25 -4.01
CA ASP A 332 11.01 14.74 -3.09
C ASP A 332 11.93 13.60 -2.66
N LEU A 333 11.41 12.40 -2.47
CA LEU A 333 12.21 11.22 -2.13
C LEU A 333 13.13 10.78 -3.28
N ILE A 334 12.61 10.73 -4.50
CA ILE A 334 13.39 10.37 -5.70
C ILE A 334 14.49 11.39 -5.98
N MET A 335 14.21 12.67 -5.77
CA MET A 335 15.21 13.73 -5.97
C MET A 335 16.32 13.69 -4.93
N THR A 336 16.07 13.15 -3.73
CA THR A 336 17.04 13.10 -2.63
C THR A 336 17.81 11.78 -2.59
N ALA A 337 17.13 10.64 -2.65
CA ALA A 337 17.72 9.31 -2.49
C ALA A 337 17.65 8.43 -3.76
N GLY A 338 17.01 8.91 -4.83
CA GLY A 338 17.04 8.28 -6.15
C GLY A 338 16.73 6.79 -6.14
N LYS A 339 17.71 5.98 -6.54
CA LYS A 339 17.57 4.53 -6.66
C LYS A 339 17.35 3.80 -5.33
N GLU A 340 17.83 4.34 -4.22
CA GLU A 340 17.66 3.72 -2.90
C GLU A 340 16.17 3.65 -2.49
N VAL A 341 15.35 4.58 -2.96
CA VAL A 341 13.90 4.58 -2.79
C VAL A 341 13.21 3.85 -3.94
N GLU A 342 13.65 4.06 -5.19
CA GLU A 342 13.02 3.47 -6.37
C GLU A 342 13.07 1.94 -6.37
N LEU A 343 14.23 1.35 -6.05
CA LEU A 343 14.41 -0.11 -6.10
C LEU A 343 13.49 -0.87 -5.14
N PRO A 344 13.43 -0.57 -3.83
CA PRO A 344 12.52 -1.27 -2.92
C PRO A 344 11.05 -1.02 -3.25
N ILE A 345 10.66 0.18 -3.69
CA ILE A 345 9.29 0.47 -4.14
C ILE A 345 8.93 -0.38 -5.36
N CYS A 346 9.81 -0.48 -6.35
CA CYS A 346 9.58 -1.33 -7.51
C CYS A 346 9.47 -2.80 -7.13
N ARG A 347 10.33 -3.30 -6.22
CA ARG A 347 10.28 -4.67 -5.73
C ARG A 347 8.96 -4.98 -5.02
N ILE A 348 8.51 -4.09 -4.13
CA ILE A 348 7.21 -4.18 -3.46
C ILE A 348 6.09 -4.19 -4.51
N ALA A 349 6.11 -3.25 -5.46
CA ALA A 349 5.07 -3.14 -6.47
C ALA A 349 4.99 -4.36 -7.42
N GLN A 350 6.10 -5.06 -7.64
CA GLN A 350 6.13 -6.27 -8.45
C GLN A 350 5.61 -7.51 -7.71
N LEU A 351 5.94 -7.64 -6.43
CA LEU A 351 5.80 -8.90 -5.71
C LEU A 351 4.78 -8.87 -4.56
N ALA A 352 4.55 -7.72 -3.93
CA ALA A 352 3.87 -7.67 -2.63
C ALA A 352 2.35 -7.91 -2.67
N ARG A 353 1.72 -7.91 -3.84
CA ARG A 353 0.26 -8.11 -4.00
C ARG A 353 -0.24 -9.39 -3.30
N ALA A 354 0.44 -10.51 -3.52
CA ALA A 354 0.00 -11.80 -2.99
C ALA A 354 0.09 -11.86 -1.46
N VAL A 355 1.01 -11.12 -0.86
CA VAL A 355 1.25 -11.07 0.59
C VAL A 355 0.53 -9.92 1.29
N GLY A 356 -0.34 -9.19 0.58
CA GLY A 356 -1.21 -8.16 1.14
C GLY A 356 -0.50 -6.86 1.54
N ILE A 357 0.59 -6.51 0.84
CA ILE A 357 1.25 -5.20 0.98
C ILE A 357 0.96 -4.39 -0.28
N HIS A 358 0.42 -3.19 -0.11
CA HIS A 358 -0.03 -2.32 -1.19
C HIS A 358 0.60 -0.95 -1.04
N ALA A 359 0.94 -0.30 -2.16
CA ALA A 359 1.57 1.02 -2.16
C ALA A 359 0.71 2.04 -2.91
N ILE A 360 0.53 3.20 -2.29
CA ILE A 360 -0.06 4.40 -2.88
C ILE A 360 1.03 5.46 -2.88
N ILE A 361 1.53 5.79 -4.05
CA ILE A 361 2.53 6.85 -4.20
C ILE A 361 1.89 8.08 -4.81
N ALA A 362 2.13 9.22 -4.22
CA ALA A 362 1.58 10.47 -4.72
C ALA A 362 2.69 11.49 -5.05
N THR A 363 2.42 12.39 -6.00
CA THR A 363 3.33 13.47 -6.36
C THR A 363 2.61 14.68 -6.93
N GLN A 364 3.12 15.86 -6.63
CA GLN A 364 2.69 17.11 -7.24
C GLN A 364 3.53 17.47 -8.48
N ARG A 365 4.60 16.68 -8.75
CA ARG A 365 5.54 16.90 -9.86
C ARG A 365 5.55 15.69 -10.80
N PRO A 366 4.56 15.57 -11.69
CA PRO A 366 4.42 14.41 -12.58
C PRO A 366 5.38 14.48 -13.76
N THR A 367 6.68 14.49 -13.51
CA THR A 367 7.72 14.47 -14.54
C THR A 367 8.20 13.06 -14.85
N THR A 368 8.78 12.85 -16.02
CA THR A 368 9.29 11.53 -16.45
C THR A 368 10.47 11.02 -15.60
N ASN A 369 11.18 11.93 -14.93
CA ASN A 369 12.26 11.58 -14.00
C ASN A 369 11.73 11.03 -12.67
N ILE A 370 10.50 11.36 -12.30
CA ILE A 370 9.85 10.89 -11.06
C ILE A 370 8.93 9.70 -11.39
N ILE A 371 8.08 9.85 -12.40
CA ILE A 371 7.17 8.79 -12.88
C ILE A 371 7.85 8.07 -14.04
N THR A 372 8.81 7.21 -13.72
CA THR A 372 9.58 6.43 -14.68
C THR A 372 8.72 5.36 -15.35
N GLY A 373 9.21 4.80 -16.47
CA GLY A 373 8.56 3.67 -17.13
C GLY A 373 8.40 2.46 -16.21
N THR A 374 9.39 2.23 -15.33
CA THR A 374 9.38 1.13 -14.34
C THR A 374 8.27 1.33 -13.30
N ILE A 375 8.13 2.55 -12.78
CA ILE A 375 7.04 2.90 -11.86
C ILE A 375 5.68 2.69 -12.53
N LYS A 376 5.48 3.21 -13.75
CA LYS A 376 4.22 3.07 -14.47
C LYS A 376 3.84 1.60 -14.76
N ALA A 377 4.81 0.76 -15.07
CA ALA A 377 4.57 -0.67 -15.33
C ALA A 377 4.06 -1.40 -14.09
N ASN A 378 4.46 -0.97 -12.89
CA ASN A 378 4.13 -1.64 -11.64
C ASN A 378 2.96 -1.00 -10.87
N PHE A 379 2.52 0.20 -11.28
CA PHE A 379 1.38 0.90 -10.71
C PHE A 379 0.23 0.97 -11.74
N PRO A 380 -0.58 -0.09 -11.83
CA PRO A 380 -1.62 -0.19 -12.87
C PRO A 380 -2.82 0.72 -12.61
N ALA A 381 -3.12 1.04 -11.35
CA ALA A 381 -4.14 2.02 -11.01
C ALA A 381 -3.53 3.42 -10.94
N ARG A 382 -4.09 4.36 -11.68
CA ARG A 382 -3.57 5.73 -11.75
C ARG A 382 -4.68 6.73 -11.60
N VAL A 383 -4.44 7.72 -10.75
CA VAL A 383 -5.33 8.84 -10.49
C VAL A 383 -4.62 10.11 -10.91
N ALA A 384 -5.22 10.86 -11.81
CA ALA A 384 -4.76 12.17 -12.19
C ALA A 384 -5.79 13.23 -11.79
N PHE A 385 -5.47 14.06 -10.82
CA PHE A 385 -6.13 15.33 -10.61
C PHE A 385 -5.69 16.33 -11.67
N ARG A 386 -6.28 17.53 -11.69
CA ARG A 386 -5.90 18.54 -12.66
C ARG A 386 -4.40 18.81 -12.64
N VAL A 387 -3.81 18.89 -13.83
CA VAL A 387 -2.42 19.27 -14.08
C VAL A 387 -2.37 20.50 -14.99
N ALA A 388 -1.23 21.18 -15.02
CA ALA A 388 -1.07 22.40 -15.82
C ALA A 388 -0.84 22.09 -17.30
N ALA A 389 -0.05 21.05 -17.61
CA ALA A 389 0.37 20.75 -18.98
C ALA A 389 -0.18 19.40 -19.47
N MET A 390 -0.41 19.31 -20.78
CA MET A 390 -0.78 18.06 -21.44
C MET A 390 0.30 16.97 -21.27
N MET A 391 1.57 17.36 -21.22
CA MET A 391 2.68 16.43 -21.01
C MET A 391 2.60 15.75 -19.64
N ASP A 392 2.19 16.49 -18.60
CA ASP A 392 1.99 15.92 -17.26
C ASP A 392 0.89 14.85 -17.28
N SER A 393 -0.23 15.15 -17.98
CA SER A 393 -1.30 14.17 -18.17
C SER A 393 -0.80 12.89 -18.85
N ARG A 394 0.01 13.03 -19.90
CA ARG A 394 0.61 11.90 -20.62
C ARG A 394 1.62 11.14 -19.74
N THR A 395 2.35 11.82 -18.91
CA THR A 395 3.29 11.18 -17.98
C THR A 395 2.54 10.29 -16.98
N ILE A 396 1.38 10.74 -16.46
CA ILE A 396 0.59 9.97 -15.49
C ILE A 396 -0.22 8.88 -16.20
N LEU A 397 -1.04 9.26 -17.20
CA LEU A 397 -2.11 8.42 -17.78
C LEU A 397 -1.77 7.81 -19.14
N ASP A 398 -0.59 8.08 -19.70
CA ASP A 398 -0.20 7.76 -21.08
C ASP A 398 -1.13 8.41 -22.14
N ARG A 399 -1.97 9.36 -21.73
CA ARG A 399 -2.92 10.10 -22.58
C ARG A 399 -3.20 11.50 -22.04
N SER A 400 -3.73 12.35 -22.91
CA SER A 400 -4.20 13.68 -22.53
C SER A 400 -5.55 13.60 -21.79
N GLY A 401 -5.93 14.67 -21.10
CA GLY A 401 -7.23 14.84 -20.47
C GLY A 401 -7.18 15.43 -19.06
N ALA A 402 -6.12 15.17 -18.28
CA ALA A 402 -6.04 15.72 -16.93
C ALA A 402 -5.83 17.24 -16.88
N GLN A 403 -5.27 17.84 -17.94
CA GLN A 403 -5.15 19.30 -18.04
C GLN A 403 -6.50 20.02 -18.28
N GLN A 404 -7.50 19.26 -18.74
CA GLN A 404 -8.86 19.77 -19.03
C GLN A 404 -9.82 19.61 -17.84
N LEU A 405 -9.36 19.04 -16.72
CA LEU A 405 -10.14 18.91 -15.51
C LEU A 405 -10.40 20.28 -14.87
N ILE A 406 -11.50 20.39 -14.12
CA ILE A 406 -11.90 21.64 -13.48
C ILE A 406 -10.99 21.97 -12.28
N GLY A 407 -10.46 20.94 -11.60
CA GLY A 407 -9.79 21.06 -10.32
C GLY A 407 -10.73 20.79 -9.15
N LYS A 408 -10.36 21.17 -7.93
CA LYS A 408 -11.18 20.97 -6.72
C LYS A 408 -11.66 19.53 -6.52
N GLY A 409 -10.77 18.55 -6.80
CA GLY A 409 -11.10 17.13 -6.63
C GLY A 409 -11.64 16.44 -7.87
N ASP A 410 -11.80 17.16 -9.00
CA ASP A 410 -12.11 16.52 -10.28
C ASP A 410 -10.89 15.73 -10.77
N MET A 411 -11.06 14.46 -11.07
CA MET A 411 -9.96 13.55 -11.39
C MET A 411 -10.33 12.54 -12.48
N LEU A 412 -9.30 11.99 -13.10
CA LEU A 412 -9.38 10.83 -13.99
C LEU A 412 -8.77 9.62 -13.28
N TYR A 413 -9.55 8.56 -13.16
CA TYR A 413 -9.08 7.25 -12.70
C TYR A 413 -8.85 6.34 -13.90
N LEU A 414 -7.67 5.75 -14.01
CA LEU A 414 -7.30 4.80 -15.04
C LEU A 414 -6.88 3.47 -14.42
N GLN A 415 -7.57 2.42 -14.80
CA GLN A 415 -7.17 1.03 -14.59
C GLN A 415 -7.61 0.24 -15.83
N GLY A 416 -6.66 -0.21 -16.61
CA GLY A 416 -6.93 -0.77 -17.94
C GLY A 416 -6.88 0.28 -19.06
N ASN A 417 -7.83 0.26 -19.99
CA ASN A 417 -7.73 1.03 -21.23
C ASN A 417 -8.37 2.42 -21.16
N ASP A 418 -9.50 2.58 -20.47
CA ASP A 418 -10.27 3.81 -20.54
C ASP A 418 -10.37 4.50 -19.19
N PRO A 419 -10.05 5.81 -19.13
CA PRO A 419 -10.15 6.56 -17.90
C PRO A 419 -11.61 6.86 -17.57
N VAL A 420 -11.95 6.75 -16.29
CA VAL A 420 -13.22 7.16 -15.73
C VAL A 420 -13.04 8.52 -15.06
N ARG A 421 -13.89 9.49 -15.39
CA ARG A 421 -13.92 10.78 -14.71
C ARG A 421 -14.73 10.66 -13.44
N VAL A 422 -14.15 11.11 -12.33
CA VAL A 422 -14.72 11.00 -11.00
C VAL A 422 -14.54 12.32 -10.27
N GLN A 423 -15.61 12.81 -9.65
CA GLN A 423 -15.50 13.87 -8.66
C GLN A 423 -15.13 13.23 -7.32
N CYS A 424 -13.97 13.59 -6.79
CA CYS A 424 -13.45 13.05 -5.55
C CYS A 424 -14.40 13.32 -4.38
N ALA A 425 -14.53 12.35 -3.50
CA ALA A 425 -15.21 12.53 -2.23
C ALA A 425 -14.44 13.56 -1.38
N PHE A 426 -15.16 14.53 -0.86
CA PHE A 426 -14.61 15.58 -0.03
C PHE A 426 -14.67 15.18 1.44
N VAL A 427 -13.53 15.21 2.08
CA VAL A 427 -13.34 15.09 3.52
C VAL A 427 -12.38 16.19 3.95
N ASP A 428 -12.82 17.04 4.86
CA ASP A 428 -12.01 18.17 5.33
C ASP A 428 -11.04 17.74 6.45
N THR A 429 -9.96 18.48 6.64
CA THR A 429 -8.95 18.23 7.68
C THR A 429 -9.56 18.10 9.08
N PRO A 430 -10.46 19.01 9.52
CA PRO A 430 -11.13 18.86 10.83
C PRO A 430 -11.97 17.59 10.97
N GLU A 431 -12.52 17.04 9.87
CA GLU A 431 -13.25 15.77 9.90
C GLU A 431 -12.28 14.61 10.14
N VAL A 432 -11.14 14.61 9.45
CA VAL A 432 -10.07 13.61 9.63
C VAL A 432 -9.51 13.66 11.04
N GLU A 433 -9.29 14.86 11.60
CA GLU A 433 -8.86 15.03 13.00
C GLU A 433 -9.87 14.44 13.99
N LYS A 434 -11.18 14.68 13.80
CA LYS A 434 -12.23 14.09 14.62
C LYS A 434 -12.18 12.55 14.58
N ILE A 435 -11.98 11.98 13.39
CA ILE A 435 -11.89 10.53 13.20
C ILE A 435 -10.65 9.98 13.90
N ALA A 436 -9.47 10.58 13.68
CA ALA A 436 -8.22 10.16 14.32
C ALA A 436 -8.31 10.24 15.84
N ASN A 437 -8.85 11.32 16.38
CA ASN A 437 -9.07 11.51 17.81
C ASN A 437 -10.11 10.54 18.38
N TYR A 438 -11.15 10.19 17.64
CA TYR A 438 -12.13 9.18 18.06
C TYR A 438 -11.49 7.81 18.19
N ILE A 439 -10.65 7.42 17.22
CA ILE A 439 -9.95 6.14 17.24
C ILE A 439 -8.93 6.11 18.39
N SER A 440 -8.13 7.17 18.55
CA SER A 440 -7.06 7.23 19.55
C SER A 440 -7.53 7.17 20.99
N LYS A 441 -8.77 7.60 21.28
CA LYS A 441 -9.39 7.55 22.62
C LYS A 441 -9.82 6.14 23.03
N GLN A 442 -9.86 5.19 22.09
CA GLN A 442 -10.20 3.82 22.39
C GLN A 442 -8.97 3.03 22.85
N GLN A 443 -9.20 1.87 23.43
CA GLN A 443 -8.12 0.94 23.73
C GLN A 443 -7.37 0.59 22.45
N GLY A 444 -6.05 0.81 22.43
CA GLY A 444 -5.14 0.43 21.37
C GLY A 444 -4.21 -0.70 21.80
N TYR A 445 -3.36 -1.14 20.90
CA TYR A 445 -2.26 -2.04 21.23
C TYR A 445 -1.25 -1.33 22.16
N THR A 446 -0.38 -2.09 22.81
CA THR A 446 0.68 -1.52 23.67
C THR A 446 1.63 -0.64 22.88
N THR A 447 1.96 -1.07 21.66
CA THR A 447 2.87 -0.39 20.73
C THR A 447 2.26 -0.33 19.31
N ALA A 448 2.82 0.49 18.42
CA ALA A 448 2.56 0.39 17.00
C ALA A 448 2.94 -1.00 16.46
N PHE A 449 2.48 -1.34 15.26
CA PHE A 449 2.91 -2.56 14.57
C PHE A 449 4.39 -2.42 14.20
N MET A 450 5.25 -3.29 14.75
CA MET A 450 6.67 -3.25 14.50
C MET A 450 7.02 -4.00 13.21
N LEU A 451 7.69 -3.29 12.30
CA LEU A 451 8.28 -3.88 11.10
C LEU A 451 9.60 -4.59 11.46
N PRO A 452 10.08 -5.54 10.64
CA PRO A 452 11.40 -6.15 10.84
C PRO A 452 12.52 -5.11 10.85
N GLU A 453 13.55 -5.34 11.64
CA GLU A 453 14.78 -4.52 11.60
C GLU A 453 15.46 -4.66 10.22
N TYR A 454 15.87 -3.53 9.66
CA TYR A 454 16.74 -3.49 8.48
C TYR A 454 18.13 -2.99 8.87
N VAL A 455 19.11 -3.85 8.69
CA VAL A 455 20.54 -3.52 8.84
C VAL A 455 21.05 -3.22 7.44
N GLY A 456 21.29 -1.93 7.13
CA GLY A 456 21.86 -1.54 5.84
C GLY A 456 23.29 -2.04 5.67
N GLU A 457 23.69 -2.38 4.43
CA GLU A 457 25.07 -2.77 4.10
C GLU A 457 26.11 -1.68 4.47
N GLU A 458 25.68 -0.43 4.60
CA GLU A 458 26.57 0.67 5.03
C GLU A 458 26.95 0.60 6.51
N SER A 459 26.24 -0.17 7.35
CA SER A 459 26.64 -0.40 8.73
C SER A 459 27.77 -1.42 8.87
N GLU A 460 28.11 -2.18 7.81
CA GLU A 460 29.31 -3.03 7.79
C GLU A 460 30.57 -2.26 7.38
N SER A 461 30.46 -1.09 6.75
CA SER A 461 31.62 -0.31 6.28
C SER A 461 31.93 0.93 7.11
N SER A 462 31.05 1.35 8.02
CA SER A 462 31.40 2.34 9.03
C SER A 462 31.85 1.63 10.31
N VAL A 463 33.11 1.21 10.35
CA VAL A 463 33.91 1.21 11.58
C VAL A 463 33.99 2.69 12.01
N GLY A 464 32.83 3.27 12.34
CA GLY A 464 32.75 4.56 13.00
C GLY A 464 33.46 4.39 14.32
N GLU A 465 34.34 5.33 14.67
CA GLU A 465 34.97 5.40 15.98
C GLU A 465 33.91 5.17 17.05
N VAL A 466 33.96 4.01 17.72
CA VAL A 466 33.11 3.68 18.85
C VAL A 466 33.38 4.74 19.89
N ASP A 467 32.40 5.56 20.18
CA ASP A 467 32.53 6.64 21.18
C ASP A 467 32.58 6.01 22.57
N MET A 468 33.81 5.91 23.10
CA MET A 468 34.05 5.41 24.46
C MET A 468 33.67 6.42 25.54
N ASN A 469 33.37 7.68 25.17
CA ASN A 469 32.91 8.68 26.12
C ASN A 469 31.39 8.52 26.44
N ARG A 470 30.69 7.73 25.64
CA ARG A 470 29.24 7.47 25.80
C ARG A 470 28.96 5.97 25.74
N LEU A 471 29.25 5.28 26.84
CA LEU A 471 28.99 3.85 26.99
C LEU A 471 27.47 3.59 27.04
N ASP A 472 27.05 2.45 26.48
CA ASP A 472 25.64 2.02 26.60
C ASP A 472 25.30 1.73 28.06
N PRO A 473 24.12 2.11 28.58
CA PRO A 473 23.71 1.82 29.96
C PRO A 473 23.81 0.35 30.38
N MET A 474 23.78 -0.58 29.41
CA MET A 474 23.92 -2.03 29.64
C MET A 474 25.36 -2.55 29.43
N PHE A 475 26.33 -1.65 29.24
CA PHE A 475 27.71 -2.04 28.94
C PHE A 475 28.33 -2.91 30.05
N GLU A 476 28.23 -2.52 31.32
CA GLU A 476 28.76 -3.28 32.46
C GLU A 476 28.09 -4.64 32.61
N ASP A 477 26.75 -4.68 32.51
CA ASP A 477 25.98 -5.92 32.60
C ASP A 477 26.33 -6.90 31.48
N ALA A 478 26.53 -6.37 30.26
CA ALA A 478 26.97 -7.15 29.12
C ALA A 478 28.41 -7.65 29.27
N ALA A 479 29.30 -6.84 29.81
CA ALA A 479 30.68 -7.23 30.15
C ALA A 479 30.70 -8.41 31.13
N ARG A 480 29.98 -8.31 32.23
CA ARG A 480 29.84 -9.39 33.24
C ARG A 480 29.25 -10.66 32.60
N LEU A 481 28.21 -10.52 31.79
CA LEU A 481 27.58 -11.65 31.10
C LEU A 481 28.55 -12.40 30.20
N VAL A 482 29.35 -11.67 29.38
CA VAL A 482 30.32 -12.22 28.45
C VAL A 482 31.45 -12.93 29.19
N VAL A 483 31.95 -12.35 30.29
CA VAL A 483 33.03 -12.95 31.12
C VAL A 483 32.53 -14.19 31.86
N ILE A 484 31.34 -14.17 32.46
CA ILE A 484 30.76 -15.33 33.15
C ILE A 484 30.55 -16.52 32.20
N HIS A 485 30.09 -16.26 30.99
CA HIS A 485 29.87 -17.32 30.00
C HIS A 485 31.09 -17.66 29.15
N GLN A 486 32.17 -16.90 29.27
CA GLN A 486 33.38 -17.02 28.43
C GLN A 486 33.04 -17.10 26.93
N GLN A 487 32.07 -16.30 26.52
CA GLN A 487 31.57 -16.32 25.15
C GLN A 487 31.20 -14.90 24.68
N GLY A 488 32.04 -14.34 23.80
CA GLY A 488 31.82 -13.04 23.17
C GLY A 488 30.82 -13.12 21.99
N SER A 489 29.54 -13.38 22.29
CA SER A 489 28.50 -13.58 21.29
C SER A 489 27.47 -12.47 21.34
N THR A 490 27.30 -11.73 20.22
CA THR A 490 26.24 -10.72 20.05
C THR A 490 24.86 -11.32 20.29
N SER A 491 24.63 -12.56 19.84
CA SER A 491 23.36 -13.28 20.05
C SER A 491 23.09 -13.61 21.54
N LEU A 492 24.14 -13.78 22.36
CA LEU A 492 24.00 -14.01 23.79
C LEU A 492 23.49 -12.73 24.48
N ILE A 493 24.08 -11.58 24.18
CA ILE A 493 23.69 -10.27 24.69
C ILE A 493 22.26 -9.95 24.25
N GLN A 494 21.95 -10.14 22.99
CA GLN A 494 20.62 -9.91 22.41
C GLN A 494 19.52 -10.68 23.16
N ARG A 495 19.71 -11.99 23.35
CA ARG A 495 18.73 -12.85 24.03
C ARG A 495 18.59 -12.53 25.51
N LYS A 496 19.69 -12.25 26.20
CA LYS A 496 19.69 -12.03 27.65
C LYS A 496 19.03 -10.70 28.03
N PHE A 497 19.28 -9.64 27.24
CA PHE A 497 18.79 -8.30 27.52
C PHE A 497 17.56 -7.93 26.69
N SER A 498 17.09 -8.82 25.81
CA SER A 498 15.93 -8.58 24.90
C SER A 498 16.09 -7.29 24.09
N ILE A 499 17.31 -7.01 23.58
CA ILE A 499 17.66 -5.83 22.79
C ILE A 499 17.87 -6.20 21.33
N GLY A 500 17.76 -5.20 20.41
CA GLY A 500 17.98 -5.38 18.99
C GLY A 500 19.44 -5.74 18.65
N TYR A 501 19.65 -6.41 17.49
CA TYR A 501 20.97 -6.88 17.05
C TYR A 501 21.99 -5.75 16.97
N ASN A 502 21.60 -4.59 16.41
CA ASN A 502 22.48 -3.42 16.27
C ASN A 502 22.95 -2.85 17.61
N ARG A 503 22.07 -2.81 18.61
CA ARG A 503 22.45 -2.35 19.95
C ARG A 503 23.38 -3.36 20.60
N ALA A 504 23.09 -4.65 20.49
CA ALA A 504 23.97 -5.71 20.98
C ALA A 504 25.34 -5.69 20.25
N GLY A 505 25.36 -5.40 18.94
CA GLY A 505 26.58 -5.22 18.16
C GLY A 505 27.41 -4.04 18.67
N ARG A 506 26.81 -2.85 18.85
CA ARG A 506 27.51 -1.68 19.42
C ARG A 506 28.09 -1.94 20.81
N ILE A 507 27.35 -2.64 21.66
CA ILE A 507 27.87 -3.03 22.98
C ILE A 507 29.08 -3.97 22.82
N MET A 508 29.02 -4.94 21.89
CA MET A 508 30.16 -5.82 21.61
C MET A 508 31.39 -5.07 21.09
N ASP A 509 31.19 -4.04 20.27
CA ASP A 509 32.30 -3.21 19.77
C ASP A 509 32.87 -2.29 20.85
N GLN A 510 32.03 -1.81 21.78
CA GLN A 510 32.52 -1.13 22.99
C GLN A 510 33.32 -2.08 23.90
N LEU A 511 32.88 -3.34 24.05
CA LEU A 511 33.62 -4.36 24.80
C LEU A 511 34.94 -4.73 24.17
N GLU A 512 35.05 -4.72 22.83
CA GLU A 512 36.33 -4.90 22.10
C GLU A 512 37.30 -3.75 22.36
N LYS A 513 36.82 -2.49 22.20
CA LYS A 513 37.69 -1.31 22.50
C LYS A 513 38.09 -1.23 23.96
N ALA A 514 37.24 -1.70 24.88
CA ALA A 514 37.60 -1.83 26.30
C ALA A 514 38.57 -2.97 26.57
N GLY A 515 38.93 -3.78 25.56
CA GLY A 515 39.84 -4.92 25.73
C GLY A 515 39.26 -6.07 26.54
N ILE A 516 37.92 -6.18 26.63
CA ILE A 516 37.22 -7.26 27.32
C ILE A 516 37.04 -8.45 26.38
N VAL A 517 36.78 -8.20 25.10
CA VAL A 517 36.68 -9.22 24.05
C VAL A 517 37.70 -8.94 22.93
N GLY A 518 38.08 -9.96 22.19
CA GLY A 518 38.95 -9.87 21.03
C GLY A 518 38.23 -9.36 19.77
N PRO A 519 38.94 -9.14 18.67
CA PRO A 519 38.40 -8.63 17.42
C PRO A 519 37.40 -9.60 16.80
N THR A 520 36.55 -9.05 15.92
CA THR A 520 35.56 -9.83 15.23
C THR A 520 36.17 -10.95 14.37
N GLN A 521 35.61 -12.15 14.45
CA GLN A 521 36.05 -13.34 13.69
C GLN A 521 34.95 -13.81 12.70
N GLY A 522 34.29 -12.88 12.01
CA GLY A 522 33.19 -13.16 11.12
C GLY A 522 31.96 -13.63 11.89
N SER A 523 31.39 -14.78 11.54
CA SER A 523 30.19 -15.33 12.19
C SER A 523 30.42 -16.08 13.51
N LYS A 524 31.69 -16.23 13.93
CA LYS A 524 32.02 -16.91 15.19
C LYS A 524 31.97 -15.96 16.38
N ALA A 525 31.73 -16.51 17.57
CA ALA A 525 31.82 -15.74 18.82
C ALA A 525 33.24 -15.22 18.99
N ARG A 526 33.41 -13.96 19.45
CA ARG A 526 34.71 -13.35 19.74
C ARG A 526 35.33 -14.00 20.98
N ASP A 527 36.64 -14.08 21.02
CA ASP A 527 37.35 -14.60 22.18
C ASP A 527 37.20 -13.64 23.36
N VAL A 528 37.04 -14.17 24.58
CA VAL A 528 36.98 -13.35 25.79
C VAL A 528 38.38 -13.20 26.33
N LEU A 529 38.82 -11.94 26.49
CA LEU A 529 40.19 -11.60 26.93
C LEU A 529 40.33 -11.47 28.47
N CYS A 530 39.20 -11.41 29.19
CA CYS A 530 39.15 -11.39 30.64
C CYS A 530 38.95 -12.81 31.16
N MET A 531 39.81 -13.29 32.04
CA MET A 531 39.76 -14.65 32.57
C MET A 531 38.76 -14.80 33.73
N ASP A 532 38.62 -13.76 34.53
CA ASP A 532 37.75 -13.75 35.70
C ASP A 532 37.13 -12.36 35.96
N GLU A 533 36.27 -12.30 36.97
CA GLU A 533 35.56 -11.07 37.35
C GLU A 533 36.48 -10.01 37.94
N THR A 534 37.59 -10.41 38.53
CA THR A 534 38.60 -9.51 39.11
C THR A 534 39.35 -8.74 38.03
N ASP A 535 39.74 -9.44 36.92
CA ASP A 535 40.35 -8.83 35.74
C ASP A 535 39.38 -7.86 35.06
N LEU A 536 38.08 -8.23 35.01
CA LEU A 536 37.05 -7.35 34.48
C LEU A 536 36.90 -6.06 35.29
N GLU A 537 36.85 -6.15 36.63
CA GLU A 537 36.76 -4.97 37.47
C GLU A 537 37.95 -4.03 37.38
N MET A 538 39.16 -4.56 37.22
CA MET A 538 40.34 -3.73 36.97
C MET A 538 40.20 -2.96 35.65
N LYS A 539 39.70 -3.58 34.58
CA LYS A 539 39.50 -2.92 33.29
C LYS A 539 38.36 -1.89 33.32
N LEU A 540 37.27 -2.18 34.01
CA LEU A 540 36.14 -1.23 34.19
C LEU A 540 36.59 0.01 34.98
N ASN A 541 37.35 -0.15 36.04
CA ASN A 541 37.89 0.97 36.82
C ASN A 541 38.87 1.86 36.00
N ASN A 542 39.65 1.27 35.09
CA ASN A 542 40.54 2.01 34.18
C ASN A 542 39.78 2.81 33.10
N LEU A 543 38.53 2.43 32.77
CA LEU A 543 37.69 3.17 31.83
C LEU A 543 36.98 4.37 32.47
N GLN A 544 36.92 4.43 33.82
CA GLN A 544 36.28 5.53 34.57
C GLN A 544 37.29 6.63 34.96
N GLN A 545 38.56 6.45 34.71
CA GLN A 545 39.65 7.46 34.85
C GLN A 545 39.95 8.15 33.55
#